data_3cf4be01abfdc47e248dfca2b134276c
#
_entry.id   3cf4be01abfdc47e248dfca2b134276c
#
_cell.length_a   1.000
_cell.length_b   1.000
_cell.length_c   1.000
_cell.angle_alpha   90.00
_cell.angle_beta   90.00
_cell.angle_gamma   90.00
#
_symmetry.space_group_name_H-M   'P 1'
#
loop_
_entity.id
_entity.type
_entity.pdbx_description
1 polymer ?
#
loop_
_entity_poly.entity_id
_entity_poly.type
_entity_poly.pdbx_seq_one_letter_code
_entity_poly.pdbx_strand_id
1 'polypeptide(L)'
;KKNKGKNIGIITPFVNQKNLINGLLKENGITDVSCGTVHAFQGDEKDEILFSIAVTSKTSSKTYEWLKNNKELINVATSRAKNKLSVISSYKELERLHKHDSEDDLFELCGYVKSNGLTKVRRNVAPSRALGIKPYSTDTENAFLENLNFALDNLDIERKKYFVHKEVPISHVFQGDTEYNNLFFTGRFDFVVYERMESKDYPIFAIELDGKEHSEDER
;
A
#
# COMPACT_ATOMS: atom_id res chain seq x y z
N LYS A 1 -12.39 -4.73 -2.20
CA LYS A 1 -13.49 -4.38 -3.15
C LYS A 1 -13.34 -5.30 -4.35
N LYS A 2 -14.37 -6.10 -4.65
CA LYS A 2 -14.42 -6.90 -5.89
C LYS A 2 -14.33 -5.95 -7.07
N ASN A 3 -13.25 -6.04 -7.86
CA ASN A 3 -13.17 -5.39 -9.17
C ASN A 3 -14.13 -6.15 -10.11
N LYS A 4 -15.42 -5.85 -10.01
CA LYS A 4 -16.42 -6.45 -10.89
C LYS A 4 -16.09 -6.11 -12.34
N GLY A 5 -15.66 -7.11 -13.10
CA GLY A 5 -15.51 -7.05 -14.55
C GLY A 5 -14.12 -6.81 -15.11
N LYS A 6 -13.05 -6.73 -14.30
CA LYS A 6 -11.68 -6.62 -14.82
C LYS A 6 -10.97 -7.97 -14.80
N ASN A 7 -10.36 -8.33 -15.92
CA ASN A 7 -9.52 -9.51 -16.05
C ASN A 7 -8.09 -9.17 -15.60
N ILE A 8 -7.68 -9.68 -14.43
CA ILE A 8 -6.40 -9.36 -13.78
C ILE A 8 -5.46 -10.55 -13.83
N GLY A 9 -4.21 -10.33 -14.22
CA GLY A 9 -3.14 -11.32 -14.18
C GLY A 9 -2.00 -10.90 -13.27
N ILE A 10 -1.39 -11.87 -12.59
CA ILE A 10 -0.17 -11.68 -11.81
C ILE A 10 0.95 -12.48 -12.47
N ILE A 11 2.00 -11.80 -12.88
CA ILE A 11 3.20 -12.43 -13.47
C ILE A 11 4.33 -12.34 -12.46
N THR A 12 4.99 -13.45 -12.23
CA THR A 12 6.19 -13.51 -11.39
C THR A 12 7.24 -14.44 -12.01
N PRO A 13 8.55 -14.15 -11.87
CA PRO A 13 9.61 -14.97 -12.45
C PRO A 13 9.78 -16.32 -11.71
N PHE A 14 9.37 -16.41 -10.43
CA PHE A 14 9.71 -17.54 -9.58
C PHE A 14 8.50 -18.44 -9.28
N VAL A 15 8.67 -19.77 -9.50
CA VAL A 15 7.64 -20.77 -9.24
C VAL A 15 7.19 -20.77 -7.77
N ASN A 16 8.13 -20.63 -6.84
CA ASN A 16 7.80 -20.59 -5.41
C ASN A 16 6.93 -19.39 -5.05
N GLN A 17 7.21 -18.23 -5.64
CA GLN A 17 6.38 -17.04 -5.45
C GLN A 17 4.99 -17.22 -6.07
N LYS A 18 4.92 -17.78 -7.28
CA LYS A 18 3.65 -18.13 -7.92
C LYS A 18 2.80 -19.04 -7.01
N ASN A 19 3.41 -20.07 -6.44
CA ASN A 19 2.70 -21.01 -5.56
C ASN A 19 2.20 -20.31 -4.29
N LEU A 20 3.03 -19.44 -3.67
CA LEU A 20 2.64 -18.66 -2.51
C LEU A 20 1.46 -17.73 -2.83
N ILE A 21 1.53 -16.99 -3.93
CA ILE A 21 0.46 -16.08 -4.35
C ILE A 21 -0.83 -16.86 -4.62
N ASN A 22 -0.77 -17.98 -5.34
CA ASN A 22 -1.95 -18.81 -5.59
C ASN A 22 -2.56 -19.39 -4.30
N GLY A 23 -1.73 -19.77 -3.31
CA GLY A 23 -2.20 -20.13 -1.97
C GLY A 23 -2.99 -19.01 -1.30
N LEU A 24 -2.42 -17.80 -1.27
CA LEU A 24 -3.07 -16.62 -0.70
C LEU A 24 -4.35 -16.23 -1.43
N LEU A 25 -4.39 -16.31 -2.76
CA LEU A 25 -5.61 -16.06 -3.54
C LEU A 25 -6.72 -17.03 -3.16
N LYS A 26 -6.38 -18.33 -3.05
CA LYS A 26 -7.32 -19.38 -2.64
C LYS A 26 -7.83 -19.17 -1.21
N GLU A 27 -6.95 -18.93 -0.25
CA GLU A 27 -7.29 -18.68 1.16
C GLU A 27 -8.24 -17.47 1.32
N ASN A 28 -8.11 -16.47 0.45
CA ASN A 28 -8.96 -15.27 0.47
C ASN A 28 -10.17 -15.36 -0.47
N GLY A 29 -10.44 -16.51 -1.07
CA GLY A 29 -11.57 -16.73 -1.97
C GLY A 29 -11.54 -15.87 -3.24
N ILE A 30 -10.34 -15.48 -3.71
CA ILE A 30 -10.15 -14.68 -4.93
C ILE A 30 -9.98 -15.66 -6.09
N THR A 31 -10.99 -15.73 -6.96
CA THR A 31 -11.04 -16.68 -8.08
C THR A 31 -10.95 -16.03 -9.47
N ASP A 32 -11.08 -14.71 -9.53
CA ASP A 32 -11.08 -13.89 -10.75
C ASP A 32 -9.70 -13.32 -11.10
N VAL A 33 -8.66 -13.73 -10.39
CA VAL A 33 -7.26 -13.36 -10.63
C VAL A 33 -6.45 -14.59 -10.93
N SER A 34 -5.70 -14.58 -12.03
CA SER A 34 -4.76 -15.65 -12.39
C SER A 34 -3.32 -15.26 -12.03
N CYS A 35 -2.56 -16.19 -11.41
CA CYS A 35 -1.14 -16.00 -11.14
C CYS A 35 -0.31 -17.09 -11.82
N GLY A 36 0.71 -16.67 -12.56
CA GLY A 36 1.59 -17.59 -13.28
C GLY A 36 2.99 -17.04 -13.51
N THR A 37 3.86 -17.91 -14.05
CA THR A 37 5.12 -17.49 -14.65
C THR A 37 4.91 -17.06 -16.10
N VAL A 38 5.93 -16.55 -16.76
CA VAL A 38 5.89 -16.03 -18.14
C VAL A 38 5.13 -16.94 -19.10
N HIS A 39 5.43 -18.24 -19.07
CA HIS A 39 4.81 -19.20 -20.01
C HIS A 39 3.30 -19.34 -19.82
N ALA A 40 2.78 -19.09 -18.62
CA ALA A 40 1.34 -19.17 -18.36
C ALA A 40 0.53 -18.03 -19.02
N PHE A 41 1.19 -16.97 -19.46
CA PHE A 41 0.57 -15.80 -20.08
C PHE A 41 0.92 -15.64 -21.56
N GLN A 42 1.58 -16.63 -22.18
CA GLN A 42 1.83 -16.58 -23.62
C GLN A 42 0.49 -16.61 -24.39
N GLY A 43 0.21 -15.54 -25.14
CA GLY A 43 -1.02 -15.41 -25.90
C GLY A 43 -2.25 -14.91 -25.15
N ASP A 44 -2.21 -14.80 -23.81
CA ASP A 44 -3.34 -14.38 -23.00
C ASP A 44 -3.17 -12.93 -22.50
N GLU A 45 -4.02 -12.03 -22.96
CA GLU A 45 -4.01 -10.61 -22.57
C GLU A 45 -4.96 -10.38 -21.40
N LYS A 46 -4.58 -9.47 -20.51
CA LYS A 46 -5.34 -9.07 -19.32
C LYS A 46 -5.59 -7.56 -19.33
N ASP A 47 -6.69 -7.14 -18.71
CA ASP A 47 -6.94 -5.71 -18.53
C ASP A 47 -5.87 -5.06 -17.67
N GLU A 48 -5.47 -5.74 -16.60
CA GLU A 48 -4.40 -5.31 -15.72
C GLU A 48 -3.41 -6.46 -15.48
N ILE A 49 -2.12 -6.15 -15.54
CA ILE A 49 -1.04 -7.03 -15.14
C ILE A 49 -0.36 -6.46 -13.89
N LEU A 50 -0.22 -7.32 -12.87
CA LEU A 50 0.66 -7.07 -11.74
C LEU A 50 1.95 -7.87 -11.96
N PHE A 51 3.03 -7.18 -12.25
CA PHE A 51 4.34 -7.79 -12.43
C PHE A 51 5.12 -7.76 -11.12
N SER A 52 5.23 -8.93 -10.47
CA SER A 52 5.92 -9.08 -9.18
C SER A 52 7.31 -9.67 -9.37
N ILE A 53 8.33 -8.82 -9.29
CA ILE A 53 9.73 -9.17 -9.61
C ILE A 53 10.39 -9.95 -8.45
N ALA A 54 9.90 -9.81 -7.22
CA ALA A 54 10.42 -10.49 -6.01
C ALA A 54 11.91 -10.24 -5.69
N VAL A 55 12.42 -9.07 -6.04
CA VAL A 55 13.77 -8.66 -5.61
C VAL A 55 13.73 -8.16 -4.17
N THR A 56 14.62 -8.69 -3.34
CA THR A 56 14.71 -8.39 -1.90
C THR A 56 16.18 -8.19 -1.49
N SER A 57 16.42 -7.78 -0.23
CA SER A 57 17.77 -7.66 0.33
C SER A 57 18.57 -8.98 0.32
N LYS A 58 17.87 -10.13 0.22
CA LYS A 58 18.47 -11.47 0.14
C LYS A 58 18.75 -11.92 -1.31
N THR A 59 18.35 -11.14 -2.31
CA THR A 59 18.57 -11.49 -3.71
C THR A 59 20.07 -11.40 -4.03
N SER A 60 20.62 -12.50 -4.52
CA SER A 60 22.04 -12.56 -4.93
C SER A 60 22.24 -11.90 -6.29
N SER A 61 23.47 -11.43 -6.55
CA SER A 61 23.83 -10.89 -7.87
C SER A 61 23.62 -11.93 -8.99
N LYS A 62 23.89 -13.21 -8.73
CA LYS A 62 23.64 -14.28 -9.69
C LYS A 62 22.16 -14.44 -10.07
N THR A 63 21.28 -14.35 -9.07
CA THR A 63 19.83 -14.39 -9.31
C THR A 63 19.36 -13.17 -10.10
N TYR A 64 19.93 -12.02 -9.79
CA TYR A 64 19.59 -10.79 -10.51
C TYR A 64 20.09 -10.80 -11.96
N GLU A 65 21.32 -11.29 -12.20
CA GLU A 65 21.83 -11.48 -13.57
C GLU A 65 20.93 -12.40 -14.40
N TRP A 66 20.40 -13.47 -13.79
CA TRP A 66 19.44 -14.34 -14.45
C TRP A 66 18.13 -13.60 -14.78
N LEU A 67 17.62 -12.78 -13.84
CA LEU A 67 16.39 -11.99 -14.06
C LEU A 67 16.54 -10.99 -15.20
N LYS A 68 17.60 -10.19 -15.20
CA LYS A 68 17.81 -9.14 -16.23
C LYS A 68 18.06 -9.71 -17.62
N ASN A 69 18.70 -10.89 -17.70
CA ASN A 69 18.95 -11.57 -18.96
C ASN A 69 17.72 -12.30 -19.51
N ASN A 70 16.64 -12.42 -18.73
CA ASN A 70 15.40 -13.03 -19.17
C ASN A 70 14.49 -11.99 -19.85
N LYS A 71 14.84 -11.61 -21.09
CA LYS A 71 14.09 -10.61 -21.87
C LYS A 71 12.63 -11.01 -22.14
N GLU A 72 12.34 -12.30 -22.19
CA GLU A 72 10.97 -12.81 -22.36
C GLU A 72 10.07 -12.40 -21.19
N LEU A 73 10.61 -12.40 -19.97
CA LEU A 73 9.88 -12.00 -18.76
C LEU A 73 9.37 -10.56 -18.88
N ILE A 74 10.23 -9.64 -19.29
CA ILE A 74 9.92 -8.22 -19.45
C ILE A 74 8.92 -8.04 -20.58
N ASN A 75 9.18 -8.66 -21.74
CA ASN A 75 8.32 -8.56 -22.90
C ASN A 75 6.91 -9.08 -22.65
N VAL A 76 6.77 -10.22 -21.97
CA VAL A 76 5.44 -10.77 -21.64
C VAL A 76 4.75 -9.88 -20.62
N ALA A 77 5.43 -9.44 -19.54
CA ALA A 77 4.82 -8.58 -18.53
C ALA A 77 4.30 -7.28 -19.14
N THR A 78 5.06 -6.65 -20.03
CA THR A 78 4.68 -5.37 -20.65
C THR A 78 3.63 -5.53 -21.75
N SER A 79 3.72 -6.57 -22.60
CA SER A 79 2.83 -6.76 -23.74
C SER A 79 1.47 -7.39 -23.40
N ARG A 80 1.31 -7.99 -22.21
CA ARG A 80 0.04 -8.63 -21.81
C ARG A 80 -0.94 -7.68 -21.10
N ALA A 81 -0.51 -6.50 -20.71
CA ALA A 81 -1.36 -5.50 -20.09
C ALA A 81 -2.08 -4.63 -21.13
N LYS A 82 -3.41 -4.74 -21.24
CA LYS A 82 -4.21 -3.87 -22.14
C LYS A 82 -4.32 -2.44 -21.63
N ASN A 83 -4.60 -2.28 -20.34
CA ASN A 83 -4.95 -0.99 -19.77
C ASN A 83 -3.96 -0.52 -18.71
N LYS A 84 -3.39 -1.46 -17.93
CA LYS A 84 -2.53 -1.09 -16.80
C LYS A 84 -1.49 -2.16 -16.50
N LEU A 85 -0.26 -1.71 -16.38
CA LEU A 85 0.84 -2.47 -15.81
C LEU A 85 1.18 -1.93 -14.42
N SER A 86 1.17 -2.79 -13.40
CA SER A 86 1.63 -2.46 -12.05
C SER A 86 2.88 -3.28 -11.74
N VAL A 87 4.00 -2.60 -11.49
CA VAL A 87 5.27 -3.25 -11.15
C VAL A 87 5.44 -3.26 -9.63
N ILE A 88 5.66 -4.44 -9.06
CA ILE A 88 5.88 -4.66 -7.63
C ILE A 88 7.34 -5.08 -7.43
N SER A 89 8.15 -4.18 -6.89
CA SER A 89 9.57 -4.40 -6.66
C SER A 89 10.11 -3.49 -5.56
N SER A 90 11.33 -3.81 -5.07
CA SER A 90 12.12 -2.88 -4.26
C SER A 90 13.12 -2.16 -5.15
N TYR A 91 12.84 -0.90 -5.49
CA TYR A 91 13.73 -0.10 -6.33
C TYR A 91 15.13 0.06 -5.71
N LYS A 92 15.20 0.23 -4.38
CA LYS A 92 16.46 0.28 -3.63
C LYS A 92 17.32 -0.98 -3.86
N GLU A 93 16.70 -2.14 -3.88
CA GLU A 93 17.43 -3.39 -4.09
C GLU A 93 17.81 -3.60 -5.56
N LEU A 94 17.02 -3.07 -6.49
CA LEU A 94 17.39 -3.01 -7.90
C LEU A 94 18.63 -2.13 -8.10
N GLU A 95 18.67 -0.93 -7.52
CA GLU A 95 19.83 -0.03 -7.55
C GLU A 95 21.09 -0.70 -6.96
N ARG A 96 20.96 -1.43 -5.86
CA ARG A 96 22.08 -2.18 -5.25
C ARG A 96 22.64 -3.27 -6.17
N LEU A 97 21.78 -3.90 -6.96
CA LEU A 97 22.14 -5.05 -7.81
C LEU A 97 22.51 -4.65 -9.24
N HIS A 98 22.01 -3.50 -9.68
CA HIS A 98 22.31 -2.96 -11.00
C HIS A 98 23.80 -2.58 -11.12
N LYS A 99 24.39 -2.91 -12.28
CA LYS A 99 25.74 -2.50 -12.64
C LYS A 99 25.66 -1.47 -13.74
N HIS A 100 26.19 -0.28 -13.51
CA HIS A 100 26.09 0.86 -14.42
C HIS A 100 26.61 0.62 -15.84
N ASP A 101 27.50 -0.34 -16.03
CA ASP A 101 28.13 -0.63 -17.32
C ASP A 101 27.45 -1.77 -18.09
N SER A 102 26.24 -2.19 -17.69
CA SER A 102 25.54 -3.31 -18.34
C SER A 102 24.15 -2.91 -18.82
N GLU A 103 23.74 -3.43 -19.97
CA GLU A 103 22.32 -3.39 -20.38
C GLU A 103 21.46 -4.05 -19.31
N ASP A 104 20.41 -3.37 -18.87
CA ASP A 104 19.52 -3.84 -17.82
C ASP A 104 18.10 -3.34 -18.05
N ASP A 105 17.43 -3.99 -19.00
CA ASP A 105 16.04 -3.65 -19.37
C ASP A 105 15.09 -3.72 -18.16
N LEU A 106 15.40 -4.57 -17.17
CA LEU A 106 14.57 -4.70 -15.96
C LEU A 106 14.68 -3.45 -15.07
N PHE A 107 15.90 -2.97 -14.87
CA PHE A 107 16.16 -1.74 -14.12
C PHE A 107 15.58 -0.52 -14.84
N GLU A 108 15.75 -0.44 -16.15
CA GLU A 108 15.19 0.63 -17.00
C GLU A 108 13.67 0.65 -16.96
N LEU A 109 13.00 -0.50 -17.06
CA LEU A 109 11.54 -0.60 -16.91
C LEU A 109 11.08 -0.08 -15.55
N CYS A 110 11.74 -0.52 -14.47
CA CYS A 110 11.39 -0.09 -13.13
C CYS A 110 11.65 1.42 -12.91
N GLY A 111 12.73 1.95 -13.45
CA GLY A 111 13.06 3.38 -13.47
C GLY A 111 12.01 4.20 -14.22
N TYR A 112 11.60 3.73 -15.40
CA TYR A 112 10.55 4.36 -16.20
C TYR A 112 9.22 4.40 -15.44
N VAL A 113 8.79 3.26 -14.86
CA VAL A 113 7.54 3.18 -14.08
C VAL A 113 7.61 4.07 -12.85
N LYS A 114 8.77 4.14 -12.16
CA LYS A 114 8.97 5.02 -11.01
C LYS A 114 8.83 6.51 -11.37
N SER A 115 9.36 6.91 -12.54
CA SER A 115 9.40 8.31 -12.97
C SER A 115 8.09 8.77 -13.63
N ASN A 116 7.38 7.88 -14.32
CA ASN A 116 6.22 8.22 -15.14
C ASN A 116 4.91 7.61 -14.61
N GLY A 117 4.98 6.69 -13.66
CA GLY A 117 3.83 6.01 -13.09
C GLY A 117 3.39 6.57 -11.73
N LEU A 118 2.26 6.07 -11.25
CA LEU A 118 1.81 6.30 -9.88
C LEU A 118 2.59 5.36 -8.95
N THR A 119 3.48 5.91 -8.14
CA THR A 119 4.29 5.12 -7.21
C THR A 119 3.59 5.00 -5.86
N LYS A 120 3.33 3.75 -5.44
CA LYS A 120 2.91 3.42 -4.09
C LYS A 120 4.05 2.72 -3.36
N VAL A 121 4.54 3.31 -2.30
CA VAL A 121 5.54 2.69 -1.44
C VAL A 121 4.82 1.92 -0.34
N ARG A 122 5.03 0.60 -0.29
CA ARG A 122 4.61 -0.18 0.87
C ARG A 122 5.57 0.15 2.01
N ARG A 123 5.12 0.90 2.98
CA ARG A 123 5.81 1.04 4.24
C ARG A 123 5.56 -0.21 5.07
N ASN A 124 6.61 -0.84 5.59
CA ASN A 124 6.46 -1.83 6.64
C ASN A 124 6.14 -1.06 7.92
N VAL A 125 4.88 -0.82 8.15
CA VAL A 125 4.43 -0.17 9.38
C VAL A 125 4.22 -1.28 10.39
N ALA A 126 5.14 -1.37 11.33
CA ALA A 126 5.02 -2.29 12.45
C ALA A 126 4.10 -1.68 13.51
N PRO A 127 3.35 -2.50 14.27
CA PRO A 127 2.64 -2.03 15.45
C PRO A 127 3.60 -1.28 16.41
N SER A 128 3.13 -0.26 17.07
CA SER A 128 3.97 0.56 17.97
C SER A 128 4.78 -0.25 18.99
N ARG A 129 4.22 -1.34 19.51
CA ARG A 129 4.93 -2.29 20.40
C ARG A 129 6.11 -2.98 19.73
N ALA A 130 5.98 -3.34 18.46
CA ALA A 130 7.06 -3.99 17.69
C ALA A 130 8.20 -3.02 17.34
N LEU A 131 7.92 -1.71 17.35
CA LEU A 131 8.92 -0.65 17.16
C LEU A 131 9.66 -0.28 18.45
N GLY A 132 9.29 -0.88 19.59
CA GLY A 132 9.84 -0.50 20.91
C GLY A 132 9.39 0.87 21.39
N ILE A 133 8.39 1.46 20.75
CA ILE A 133 7.83 2.76 21.10
C ILE A 133 6.95 2.57 22.34
N LYS A 134 7.13 3.43 23.34
CA LYS A 134 6.31 3.39 24.55
C LYS A 134 4.86 3.74 24.18
N PRO A 135 3.86 2.96 24.63
CA PRO A 135 2.47 3.35 24.50
C PRO A 135 2.28 4.79 25.03
N TYR A 136 1.40 5.55 24.41
CA TYR A 136 1.03 6.90 24.87
C TYR A 136 2.14 7.96 24.73
N SER A 137 2.92 7.90 23.70
CA SER A 137 3.91 8.92 23.35
C SER A 137 3.55 9.57 22.01
N THR A 138 4.09 10.75 21.76
CA THR A 138 4.01 11.42 20.46
C THR A 138 4.51 10.51 19.31
N ASP A 139 5.47 9.64 19.62
CA ASP A 139 5.97 8.64 18.65
C ASP A 139 4.92 7.59 18.31
N THR A 140 4.07 7.19 19.27
CA THR A 140 2.94 6.29 19.07
C THR A 140 1.88 6.92 18.16
N GLU A 141 1.54 8.18 18.41
CA GLU A 141 0.61 8.95 17.57
C GLU A 141 1.15 9.11 16.15
N ASN A 142 2.43 9.43 16.00
CA ASN A 142 3.06 9.57 14.70
C ASN A 142 3.08 8.23 13.94
N ALA A 143 3.41 7.12 14.60
CA ALA A 143 3.37 5.79 14.01
C ALA A 143 1.94 5.40 13.60
N PHE A 144 0.95 5.73 14.43
CA PHE A 144 -0.46 5.52 14.11
C PHE A 144 -0.89 6.36 12.90
N LEU A 145 -0.57 7.64 12.87
CA LEU A 145 -0.87 8.54 11.75
C LEU A 145 -0.26 8.06 10.44
N GLU A 146 0.98 7.56 10.46
CA GLU A 146 1.61 6.98 9.28
C GLU A 146 0.86 5.75 8.77
N ASN A 147 0.42 4.86 9.68
CA ASN A 147 -0.38 3.69 9.34
C ASN A 147 -1.74 4.10 8.74
N LEU A 148 -2.41 5.07 9.37
CA LEU A 148 -3.70 5.57 8.91
C LEU A 148 -3.58 6.22 7.53
N ASN A 149 -2.58 7.06 7.32
CA ASN A 149 -2.32 7.66 6.02
C ASN A 149 -2.02 6.60 4.96
N PHE A 150 -1.23 5.57 5.29
CA PHE A 150 -0.99 4.46 4.38
C PHE A 150 -2.29 3.72 4.01
N ALA A 151 -3.18 3.49 4.98
CA ALA A 151 -4.48 2.86 4.71
C ALA A 151 -5.35 3.73 3.80
N LEU A 152 -5.42 5.03 4.06
CA LEU A 152 -6.18 5.97 3.24
C LEU A 152 -5.61 6.11 1.82
N ASP A 153 -4.27 6.11 1.66
CA ASP A 153 -3.61 6.11 0.34
C ASP A 153 -3.96 4.87 -0.50
N ASN A 154 -4.26 3.75 0.17
CA ASN A 154 -4.73 2.55 -0.53
C ASN A 154 -6.21 2.60 -0.92
N LEU A 155 -7.01 3.37 -0.19
CA LEU A 155 -8.44 3.56 -0.48
C LEU A 155 -8.67 4.66 -1.51
N ASP A 156 -7.87 5.71 -1.46
CA ASP A 156 -7.99 6.92 -2.29
C ASP A 156 -6.62 7.35 -2.79
N ILE A 157 -6.23 6.80 -3.95
CA ILE A 157 -4.89 6.96 -4.54
C ILE A 157 -4.51 8.43 -4.75
N GLU A 158 -5.47 9.25 -5.12
CA GLU A 158 -5.24 10.66 -5.41
C GLU A 158 -5.39 11.55 -4.18
N ARG A 159 -5.79 10.98 -3.03
CA ARG A 159 -6.04 11.69 -1.76
C ARG A 159 -6.97 12.90 -1.93
N LYS A 160 -7.94 12.79 -2.81
CA LYS A 160 -8.92 13.85 -3.06
C LYS A 160 -10.15 13.73 -2.18
N LYS A 161 -10.42 12.52 -1.68
CA LYS A 161 -11.66 12.19 -1.02
C LYS A 161 -11.52 12.13 0.50
N TYR A 162 -10.44 11.55 1.03
CA TYR A 162 -10.25 11.31 2.45
C TYR A 162 -9.06 12.08 3.01
N PHE A 163 -9.26 12.73 4.17
CA PHE A 163 -8.26 13.54 4.85
C PHE A 163 -8.23 13.22 6.33
N VAL A 164 -7.07 13.37 6.96
CA VAL A 164 -6.89 13.21 8.41
C VAL A 164 -6.45 14.53 9.00
N HIS A 165 -7.11 14.95 10.05
CA HIS A 165 -6.67 16.06 10.89
C HIS A 165 -6.33 15.56 12.28
N LYS A 166 -5.28 16.12 12.90
CA LYS A 166 -4.85 15.86 14.28
C LYS A 166 -5.48 16.87 15.23
N GLU A 167 -5.65 16.45 16.48
CA GLU A 167 -6.05 17.33 17.59
C GLU A 167 -7.30 18.16 17.27
N VAL A 168 -8.34 17.51 16.76
CA VAL A 168 -9.56 18.19 16.34
C VAL A 168 -10.47 18.44 17.54
N PRO A 169 -10.87 19.69 17.82
CA PRO A 169 -11.82 19.97 18.89
C PRO A 169 -13.13 19.21 18.71
N ILE A 170 -13.67 18.65 19.80
CA ILE A 170 -14.93 17.91 19.79
C ILE A 170 -16.06 18.77 19.20
N SER A 171 -16.08 20.06 19.53
CA SER A 171 -17.04 21.03 18.99
C SER A 171 -17.00 21.22 17.47
N HIS A 172 -15.91 20.83 16.79
CA HIS A 172 -15.83 20.90 15.33
C HIS A 172 -16.41 19.67 14.64
N VAL A 173 -16.56 18.57 15.37
CA VAL A 173 -17.07 17.29 14.84
C VAL A 173 -18.59 17.20 14.99
N PHE A 174 -19.11 17.63 16.13
CA PHE A 174 -20.53 17.56 16.43
C PHE A 174 -21.21 18.92 16.17
N GLN A 175 -22.23 18.88 15.33
CA GLN A 175 -23.11 20.01 15.07
C GLN A 175 -24.52 19.62 15.51
N GLY A 176 -25.10 20.35 16.45
CA GLY A 176 -26.49 20.13 16.88
C GLY A 176 -26.79 20.64 18.29
N ASP A 177 -28.09 20.70 18.64
CA ASP A 177 -28.58 21.06 19.96
C ASP A 177 -28.39 19.90 20.96
N THR A 178 -27.19 19.78 21.51
CA THR A 178 -26.90 18.85 22.60
C THR A 178 -26.59 19.65 23.89
N GLU A 179 -26.92 19.12 25.04
CA GLU A 179 -26.44 19.67 26.32
C GLU A 179 -24.92 19.49 26.39
N TYR A 180 -24.21 20.56 26.13
CA TYR A 180 -22.74 20.54 26.07
C TYR A 180 -22.18 20.60 27.50
N ASN A 181 -21.31 19.66 27.82
CA ASN A 181 -20.51 19.70 29.07
C ASN A 181 -19.15 20.38 28.78
N ASN A 182 -18.33 20.55 29.83
CA ASN A 182 -17.00 21.16 29.66
C ASN A 182 -16.12 20.42 28.65
N LEU A 183 -16.23 19.09 28.57
CA LEU A 183 -15.45 18.27 27.64
C LEU A 183 -15.73 18.62 26.19
N PHE A 184 -16.97 18.99 25.87
CA PHE A 184 -17.33 19.43 24.53
C PHE A 184 -16.51 20.64 24.04
N PHE A 185 -16.23 21.57 24.97
CA PHE A 185 -15.51 22.82 24.65
C PHE A 185 -13.99 22.67 24.75
N THR A 186 -13.51 21.82 25.66
CA THR A 186 -12.08 21.68 25.96
C THR A 186 -11.46 20.43 25.38
N GLY A 187 -12.27 19.40 25.14
CA GLY A 187 -11.82 18.11 24.60
C GLY A 187 -11.43 18.16 23.14
N ARG A 188 -10.53 17.28 22.75
CA ARG A 188 -10.06 17.10 21.38
C ARG A 188 -9.95 15.61 21.07
N PHE A 189 -10.21 15.23 19.84
CA PHE A 189 -9.88 13.91 19.32
C PHE A 189 -8.45 13.92 18.80
N ASP A 190 -7.70 12.87 19.04
CA ASP A 190 -6.33 12.73 18.51
C ASP A 190 -6.31 12.80 16.99
N PHE A 191 -7.26 12.12 16.34
CA PHE A 191 -7.42 12.17 14.89
C PHE A 191 -8.89 12.16 14.50
N VAL A 192 -9.22 12.87 13.43
CA VAL A 192 -10.52 12.80 12.76
C VAL A 192 -10.30 12.59 11.27
N VAL A 193 -10.99 11.61 10.70
CA VAL A 193 -11.01 11.38 9.26
C VAL A 193 -12.22 12.06 8.66
N TYR A 194 -11.98 12.85 7.63
CA TYR A 194 -12.98 13.59 6.87
C TYR A 194 -13.11 13.01 5.46
N GLU A 195 -14.33 13.02 4.95
CA GLU A 195 -14.63 12.78 3.55
C GLU A 195 -15.00 14.08 2.87
N ARG A 196 -14.33 14.39 1.75
CA ARG A 196 -14.67 15.53 0.91
C ARG A 196 -15.81 15.17 -0.02
N MET A 197 -16.92 15.89 0.10
CA MET A 197 -18.04 15.81 -0.82
C MET A 197 -18.26 17.21 -1.42
N GLU A 198 -18.18 17.32 -2.74
CA GLU A 198 -18.24 18.59 -3.47
C GLU A 198 -17.19 19.58 -2.98
N SER A 199 -17.58 20.57 -2.17
CA SER A 199 -16.68 21.59 -1.61
C SER A 199 -16.61 21.61 -0.09
N LYS A 200 -17.18 20.59 0.57
CA LYS A 200 -17.23 20.49 2.03
C LYS A 200 -16.59 19.21 2.52
N ASP A 201 -15.95 19.29 3.68
CA ASP A 201 -15.34 18.15 4.37
C ASP A 201 -16.26 17.74 5.52
N TYR A 202 -16.69 16.46 5.51
CA TYR A 202 -17.57 15.87 6.51
C TYR A 202 -16.79 14.90 7.39
N PRO A 203 -16.84 15.02 8.72
CA PRO A 203 -16.22 14.07 9.61
C PRO A 203 -16.95 12.73 9.50
N ILE A 204 -16.22 11.64 9.27
CA ILE A 204 -16.78 10.29 9.15
C ILE A 204 -16.49 9.42 10.35
N PHE A 205 -15.34 9.57 10.98
CA PHE A 205 -15.05 8.96 12.26
C PHE A 205 -13.93 9.70 13.01
N ALA A 206 -14.00 9.66 14.32
CA ALA A 206 -13.00 10.18 15.22
C ALA A 206 -12.24 9.04 15.90
N ILE A 207 -10.99 9.27 16.23
CA ILE A 207 -10.08 8.29 16.81
C ILE A 207 -9.44 8.93 18.02
N GLU A 208 -9.49 8.19 19.12
CA GLU A 208 -8.78 8.47 20.35
C GLU A 208 -7.78 7.33 20.58
N LEU A 209 -6.54 7.64 20.86
CA LEU A 209 -5.55 6.66 21.26
C LEU A 209 -5.54 6.59 22.78
N ASP A 210 -6.05 5.49 23.34
CA ASP A 210 -6.10 5.29 24.80
C ASP A 210 -4.77 5.57 25.47
N GLY A 211 -4.70 6.66 26.18
CA GLY A 211 -3.57 7.08 27.01
C GLY A 211 -3.59 6.40 28.38
N LYS A 212 -2.44 6.43 29.05
CA LYS A 212 -2.26 5.88 30.38
C LYS A 212 -3.15 6.58 31.42
N GLU A 213 -3.56 7.80 31.12
CA GLU A 213 -4.38 8.65 32.00
C GLU A 213 -5.81 8.13 32.14
N HIS A 214 -6.35 7.44 31.14
CA HIS A 214 -7.69 6.86 31.19
C HIS A 214 -7.76 5.50 31.90
N SER A 215 -6.62 4.86 32.18
CA SER A 215 -6.58 3.55 32.86
C SER A 215 -6.48 3.67 34.39
N GLU A 216 -6.28 4.86 34.96
CA GLU A 216 -6.18 5.11 36.42
C GLU A 216 -7.52 5.53 37.05
N ASP A 217 -8.51 5.96 36.26
CA ASP A 217 -9.83 6.37 36.77
C ASP A 217 -10.83 5.20 36.89
N GLU A 218 -10.46 3.97 36.54
CA GLU A 218 -11.29 2.76 36.75
C GLU A 218 -10.91 1.94 38.01
N ARG A 219 -10.32 2.54 39.06
CA ARG A 219 -10.05 1.85 40.32
C ARG A 219 -10.69 2.53 41.50
#